data_394bc37d13fb9cf14dcc3e461176a655
#
_entry.id   394bc37d13fb9cf14dcc3e461176a655
#
_cell.length_a   1.000
_cell.length_b   1.000
_cell.length_c   1.000
_cell.angle_alpha   90.00
_cell.angle_beta   90.00
_cell.angle_gamma   90.00
#
_symmetry.space_group_name_H-M   'P 1'
#
loop_
_entity.id
_entity.type
_entity.pdbx_description
1 polymer ?
#
loop_
_entity_poly.entity_id
_entity_poly.type
_entity_poly.pdbx_seq_one_letter_code
_entity_poly.pdbx_strand_id
1 'polypeptide(L)'
;MQQALTRWGCGTLVDLHVSDLLNNQLPSHYDYTSWYDILVFRRLAAGGGTATMFADETQGTLSTAREALHGIDTSPVGFALFDRVLITVHPTGCQVLAYFIERLKGQAQGADQRGGARLPTSPADLMLRMVNHMVDSYLDLRRLLTRQLGYLQQALFSPH
;
A
#
# COMPACT_ATOMS: atom_id res chain seq x y z
N MET A 1 -18.21 -5.97 -10.55
CA MET A 1 -16.87 -6.55 -10.81
C MET A 1 -16.95 -7.71 -11.80
N GLN A 2 -17.59 -8.86 -11.50
CA GLN A 2 -17.68 -10.02 -12.40
C GLN A 2 -18.24 -9.70 -13.79
N GLN A 3 -19.29 -8.89 -13.88
CA GLN A 3 -19.85 -8.46 -15.16
C GLN A 3 -18.86 -7.63 -15.99
N ALA A 4 -18.07 -6.77 -15.36
CA ALA A 4 -17.05 -6.00 -16.04
C ALA A 4 -15.93 -6.90 -16.58
N LEU A 5 -15.49 -7.89 -15.80
CA LEU A 5 -14.50 -8.87 -16.25
C LEU A 5 -15.00 -9.67 -17.45
N THR A 6 -16.24 -10.13 -17.43
CA THR A 6 -16.86 -10.83 -18.57
C THR A 6 -16.91 -9.92 -19.82
N ARG A 7 -17.27 -8.64 -19.62
CA ARG A 7 -17.31 -7.66 -20.73
C ARG A 7 -15.93 -7.40 -21.33
N TRP A 8 -14.88 -7.46 -20.51
CA TRP A 8 -13.50 -7.28 -20.97
C TRP A 8 -12.86 -8.58 -21.50
N GLY A 9 -13.59 -9.69 -21.51
CA GLY A 9 -13.08 -10.97 -21.99
C GLY A 9 -12.08 -11.64 -21.04
N CYS A 10 -12.07 -11.25 -19.77
CA CYS A 10 -11.15 -11.78 -18.75
C CYS A 10 -11.69 -13.00 -18.00
N GLY A 11 -12.94 -13.40 -18.25
CA GLY A 11 -13.59 -14.46 -17.48
C GLY A 11 -14.12 -13.95 -16.13
N THR A 12 -14.18 -14.84 -15.14
CA THR A 12 -14.70 -14.54 -13.81
C THR A 12 -13.72 -14.96 -12.73
N LEU A 13 -13.76 -14.27 -11.58
CA LEU A 13 -13.05 -14.68 -10.38
C LEU A 13 -13.78 -15.84 -9.69
N VAL A 14 -13.03 -16.79 -9.15
CA VAL A 14 -13.55 -17.84 -8.27
C VAL A 14 -14.07 -17.21 -6.98
N ASP A 15 -15.20 -17.70 -6.47
CA ASP A 15 -15.85 -17.14 -5.27
C ASP A 15 -14.93 -17.11 -4.04
N LEU A 16 -14.09 -18.13 -3.88
CA LEU A 16 -13.09 -18.17 -2.82
C LEU A 16 -12.13 -16.97 -2.94
N HIS A 17 -11.63 -16.67 -4.12
CA HIS A 17 -10.72 -15.55 -4.34
C HIS A 17 -11.40 -14.18 -4.17
N VAL A 18 -12.68 -14.07 -4.51
CA VAL A 18 -13.48 -12.87 -4.20
C VAL A 18 -13.58 -12.69 -2.68
N SER A 19 -13.86 -13.76 -1.95
CA SER A 19 -13.88 -13.74 -0.49
C SER A 19 -12.54 -13.34 0.10
N ASP A 20 -11.44 -13.87 -0.42
CA ASP A 20 -10.08 -13.55 0.02
C ASP A 20 -9.72 -12.07 -0.21
N LEU A 21 -10.08 -11.53 -1.37
CA LEU A 21 -9.86 -10.12 -1.69
C LEU A 21 -10.65 -9.16 -0.80
N LEU A 22 -11.81 -9.58 -0.32
CA LEU A 22 -12.68 -8.77 0.54
C LEU A 22 -12.41 -8.97 2.03
N ASN A 23 -11.63 -9.98 2.41
CA ASN A 23 -11.34 -10.28 3.80
C ASN A 23 -10.18 -9.42 4.31
N ASN A 24 -10.50 -8.39 5.09
CA ASN A 24 -9.51 -7.48 5.68
C ASN A 24 -8.68 -8.10 6.82
N GLN A 25 -8.98 -9.32 7.26
CA GLN A 25 -8.23 -10.05 8.28
C GLN A 25 -7.20 -11.02 7.71
N LEU A 26 -7.26 -11.26 6.40
CA LEU A 26 -6.39 -12.22 5.75
C LEU A 26 -4.91 -11.78 5.82
N PRO A 27 -3.98 -12.67 6.17
CA PRO A 27 -2.56 -12.37 6.05
C PRO A 27 -2.14 -12.22 4.58
N SER A 28 -0.96 -11.66 4.35
CA SER A 28 -0.40 -11.60 3.00
C SER A 28 -0.27 -13.02 2.45
N HIS A 29 -0.80 -13.24 1.26
CA HIS A 29 -0.70 -14.53 0.57
C HIS A 29 -0.81 -14.36 -0.95
N TYR A 30 -0.39 -15.39 -1.65
CA TYR A 30 -0.44 -15.49 -3.10
C TYR A 30 -1.11 -16.80 -3.51
N ASP A 31 -1.96 -16.73 -4.54
CA ASP A 31 -2.55 -17.89 -5.19
C ASP A 31 -2.67 -17.62 -6.68
N TYR A 32 -2.87 -18.67 -7.47
CA TYR A 32 -2.93 -18.54 -8.92
C TYR A 32 -3.92 -19.55 -9.53
N THR A 33 -4.41 -19.19 -10.70
CA THR A 33 -5.21 -20.05 -11.56
C THR A 33 -4.60 -20.07 -12.96
N SER A 34 -5.19 -20.83 -13.87
CA SER A 34 -4.78 -20.79 -15.28
C SER A 34 -5.09 -19.46 -15.98
N TRP A 35 -5.90 -18.60 -15.37
CA TRP A 35 -6.43 -17.39 -15.99
C TRP A 35 -5.96 -16.09 -15.32
N TYR A 36 -5.65 -16.16 -14.03
CA TYR A 36 -5.25 -14.99 -13.25
C TYR A 36 -4.48 -15.39 -12.00
N ASP A 37 -3.75 -14.43 -11.47
CA ASP A 37 -3.07 -14.52 -10.20
C ASP A 37 -3.77 -13.63 -9.16
N ILE A 38 -3.77 -14.09 -7.90
CA ILE A 38 -4.26 -13.33 -6.76
C ILE A 38 -3.11 -13.04 -5.82
N LEU A 39 -2.96 -11.79 -5.44
CA LEU A 39 -2.05 -11.35 -4.40
C LEU A 39 -2.82 -10.53 -3.38
N VAL A 40 -2.79 -10.94 -2.13
CA VAL A 40 -3.19 -10.09 -1.00
C VAL A 40 -1.93 -9.65 -0.30
N PHE A 41 -1.72 -8.35 -0.24
CA PHE A 41 -0.53 -7.74 0.36
C PHE A 41 -0.95 -6.88 1.54
N ARG A 42 -0.59 -7.33 2.75
CA ARG A 42 -0.90 -6.57 3.96
C ARG A 42 0.05 -5.40 4.08
N ARG A 43 -0.50 -4.22 4.05
CA ARG A 43 0.24 -2.98 4.13
C ARG A 43 0.69 -2.69 5.56
N LEU A 44 1.86 -2.08 5.69
CA LEU A 44 2.33 -1.43 6.89
C LEU A 44 2.74 -0.01 6.51
N ALA A 45 1.95 0.96 6.89
CA ALA A 45 2.21 2.36 6.57
C ALA A 45 1.89 3.26 7.77
N ALA A 46 2.58 4.37 7.87
CA ALA A 46 2.17 5.43 8.79
C ALA A 46 0.80 5.95 8.36
N GLY A 47 -0.15 6.01 9.26
CA GLY A 47 -1.46 6.59 8.98
C GLY A 47 -1.35 8.06 8.59
N GLY A 48 -2.29 8.57 7.79
CA GLY A 48 -2.22 9.91 7.19
C GLY A 48 -2.07 11.10 8.15
N GLY A 49 -2.31 10.91 9.45
CA GLY A 49 -2.08 11.92 10.49
C GLY A 49 -0.71 11.82 11.16
N THR A 50 -0.01 10.69 11.02
CA THR A 50 1.26 10.45 11.72
C THR A 50 2.45 11.08 11.02
N ALA A 51 2.42 11.26 9.70
CA ALA A 51 3.52 11.86 8.96
C ALA A 51 3.80 13.32 9.35
N THR A 52 2.75 14.08 9.71
CA THR A 52 2.88 15.47 10.17
C THR A 52 3.32 15.58 11.62
N MET A 53 3.04 14.58 12.47
CA MET A 53 3.47 14.54 13.87
C MET A 53 4.98 14.32 14.02
N PHE A 54 5.64 13.86 12.98
CA PHE A 54 7.08 13.55 12.97
C PHE A 54 7.95 14.60 12.28
N ALA A 55 7.34 15.64 11.76
CA ALA A 55 8.08 16.78 11.19
C ALA A 55 8.83 17.58 12.25
N ASP A 56 8.43 17.49 13.52
CA ASP A 56 9.12 18.14 14.64
C ASP A 56 10.02 17.12 15.34
N GLU A 57 11.27 17.09 14.90
CA GLU A 57 12.29 16.12 15.33
C GLU A 57 12.78 16.33 16.78
N THR A 58 12.34 17.37 17.45
CA THR A 58 12.97 17.81 18.70
C THR A 58 12.22 17.43 19.99
N GLN A 59 10.97 16.92 19.90
CA GLN A 59 10.16 16.64 21.09
C GLN A 59 9.39 15.32 21.00
N GLY A 60 10.12 14.19 20.96
CA GLY A 60 9.51 12.88 21.15
C GLY A 60 9.10 12.66 22.60
N THR A 61 7.81 12.49 22.86
CA THR A 61 7.26 12.10 24.16
C THR A 61 6.71 10.68 24.10
N LEU A 62 6.47 10.08 25.27
CA LEU A 62 5.84 8.76 25.39
C LEU A 62 4.45 8.73 24.72
N SER A 63 3.70 9.84 24.80
CA SER A 63 2.39 9.97 24.16
C SER A 63 2.49 9.99 22.64
N THR A 64 3.45 10.70 22.07
CA THR A 64 3.67 10.74 20.61
C THR A 64 4.09 9.39 20.04
N ALA A 65 4.92 8.63 20.76
CA ALA A 65 5.29 7.27 20.38
C ALA A 65 4.07 6.32 20.38
N ARG A 66 3.21 6.43 21.38
CA ARG A 66 1.98 5.65 21.47
C ARG A 66 1.00 5.98 20.34
N GLU A 67 0.79 7.25 20.06
CA GLU A 67 -0.06 7.71 18.97
C GLU A 67 0.47 7.23 17.62
N ALA A 68 1.79 7.26 17.39
CA ALA A 68 2.43 6.74 16.20
C ALA A 68 2.15 5.25 16.00
N LEU A 69 2.28 4.45 17.04
CA LEU A 69 2.02 3.01 17.00
C LEU A 69 0.53 2.71 16.69
N HIS A 70 -0.38 3.48 17.29
CA HIS A 70 -1.81 3.37 17.01
C HIS A 70 -2.19 3.84 15.60
N GLY A 71 -1.43 4.74 15.01
CA GLY A 71 -1.66 5.27 13.66
C GLY A 71 -1.13 4.37 12.53
N ILE A 72 -0.54 3.21 12.84
CA ILE A 72 -0.06 2.28 11.81
C ILE A 72 -1.25 1.65 11.09
N ASP A 73 -1.30 1.85 9.78
CA ASP A 73 -2.29 1.23 8.91
C ASP A 73 -1.78 -0.14 8.43
N THR A 74 -2.49 -1.20 8.83
CA THR A 74 -2.20 -2.59 8.46
C THR A 74 -3.20 -3.16 7.46
N SER A 75 -4.02 -2.33 6.84
CA SER A 75 -5.04 -2.78 5.90
C SER A 75 -4.44 -3.52 4.71
N PRO A 76 -5.04 -4.65 4.27
CA PRO A 76 -4.58 -5.34 3.09
C PRO A 76 -4.96 -4.59 1.81
N VAL A 77 -4.12 -4.74 0.79
CA VAL A 77 -4.45 -4.39 -0.60
C VAL A 77 -4.46 -5.69 -1.39
N GLY A 78 -5.58 -5.99 -2.01
CA GLY A 78 -5.77 -7.16 -2.85
C GLY A 78 -5.54 -6.84 -4.31
N PHE A 79 -4.95 -7.77 -5.05
CA PHE A 79 -4.73 -7.68 -6.49
C PHE A 79 -5.26 -8.93 -7.16
N ALA A 80 -5.97 -8.76 -8.27
CA ALA A 80 -6.25 -9.83 -9.21
C ALA A 80 -5.63 -9.44 -10.55
N LEU A 81 -4.63 -10.20 -10.96
CA LEU A 81 -3.83 -9.95 -12.15
C LEU A 81 -4.26 -10.86 -13.28
N PHE A 82 -4.78 -10.25 -14.34
CA PHE A 82 -5.06 -10.87 -15.63
C PHE A 82 -4.07 -10.37 -16.68
N ASP A 83 -4.02 -11.00 -17.82
CA ASP A 83 -3.12 -10.60 -18.92
C ASP A 83 -3.25 -9.14 -19.32
N ARG A 84 -4.47 -8.60 -19.32
CA ARG A 84 -4.79 -7.26 -19.82
C ARG A 84 -5.42 -6.34 -18.79
N VAL A 85 -5.74 -6.85 -17.61
CA VAL A 85 -6.45 -6.11 -16.56
C VAL A 85 -5.81 -6.38 -15.21
N LEU A 86 -5.63 -5.33 -14.42
CA LEU A 86 -5.32 -5.39 -13.01
C LEU A 86 -6.52 -4.89 -12.22
N ILE A 87 -7.04 -5.72 -11.33
CA ILE A 87 -8.03 -5.32 -10.34
C ILE A 87 -7.32 -5.09 -9.02
N THR A 88 -7.66 -3.99 -8.36
CA THR A 88 -7.21 -3.70 -7.01
C THR A 88 -8.42 -3.61 -6.07
N VAL A 89 -8.29 -4.24 -4.91
CA VAL A 89 -9.25 -4.14 -3.80
C VAL A 89 -8.52 -3.52 -2.62
N HIS A 90 -9.01 -2.40 -2.14
CA HIS A 90 -8.32 -1.60 -1.14
C HIS A 90 -9.35 -0.89 -0.24
N PRO A 91 -8.94 -0.50 0.99
CA PRO A 91 -9.79 0.29 1.87
C PRO A 91 -10.05 1.69 1.29
N THR A 92 -11.11 2.31 1.74
CA THR A 92 -11.41 3.72 1.41
C THR A 92 -10.24 4.61 1.87
N GLY A 93 -9.86 5.57 1.02
CA GLY A 93 -8.76 6.50 1.33
C GLY A 93 -7.35 5.89 1.20
N CYS A 94 -7.21 4.80 0.48
CA CYS A 94 -5.91 4.18 0.21
C CYS A 94 -4.98 5.14 -0.56
N GLN A 95 -3.97 5.66 0.11
CA GLN A 95 -3.04 6.65 -0.46
C GLN A 95 -2.19 6.07 -1.59
N VAL A 96 -1.85 4.78 -1.54
CA VAL A 96 -1.08 4.12 -2.60
C VAL A 96 -1.83 4.19 -3.92
N LEU A 97 -3.12 3.86 -3.91
CA LEU A 97 -3.93 3.92 -5.11
C LEU A 97 -4.07 5.36 -5.63
N ALA A 98 -4.38 6.30 -4.74
CA ALA A 98 -4.49 7.72 -5.11
C ALA A 98 -3.20 8.22 -5.78
N TYR A 99 -2.05 7.89 -5.22
CA TYR A 99 -0.74 8.24 -5.78
C TYR A 99 -0.55 7.70 -7.20
N PHE A 100 -0.85 6.41 -7.44
CA PHE A 100 -0.69 5.81 -8.76
C PHE A 100 -1.71 6.32 -9.76
N ILE A 101 -2.95 6.59 -9.37
CA ILE A 101 -3.97 7.19 -10.24
C ILE A 101 -3.51 8.57 -10.73
N GLU A 102 -3.06 9.43 -9.85
CA GLU A 102 -2.60 10.77 -10.22
C GLU A 102 -1.35 10.71 -11.09
N ARG A 103 -0.43 9.83 -10.78
CA ARG A 103 0.77 9.62 -11.59
C ARG A 103 0.44 9.13 -13.00
N LEU A 104 -0.46 8.16 -13.15
CA LEU A 104 -0.90 7.65 -14.46
C LEU A 104 -1.63 8.71 -15.27
N LYS A 105 -2.50 9.52 -14.63
CA LYS A 105 -3.17 10.65 -15.29
C LYS A 105 -2.17 11.69 -15.79
N GLY A 106 -1.21 12.07 -14.95
CA GLY A 106 -0.16 13.02 -15.34
C GLY A 106 0.67 12.54 -16.52
N GLN A 107 1.06 11.27 -16.51
CA GLN A 107 1.81 10.65 -17.62
C GLN A 107 0.99 10.57 -18.91
N ALA A 108 -0.31 10.24 -18.84
CA ALA A 108 -1.20 10.18 -19.99
C ALA A 108 -1.42 11.56 -20.64
N GLN A 109 -1.32 12.65 -19.86
CA GLN A 109 -1.45 14.02 -20.34
C GLN A 109 -0.14 14.62 -20.87
N GLY A 110 0.95 13.86 -20.91
CA GLY A 110 2.24 14.33 -21.40
C GLY A 110 2.95 15.34 -20.50
N ALA A 111 2.42 15.58 -19.29
CA ALA A 111 2.97 16.56 -18.35
C ALA A 111 4.37 16.17 -17.82
N ASP A 112 4.75 14.92 -17.96
CA ASP A 112 5.94 14.35 -17.30
C ASP A 112 7.02 13.86 -18.29
N GLN A 113 7.03 14.37 -19.51
CA GLN A 113 8.06 14.00 -20.51
C GLN A 113 9.51 14.32 -20.06
N ARG A 114 9.67 15.15 -19.05
CA ARG A 114 10.98 15.55 -18.51
C ARG A 114 11.44 14.74 -17.32
N GLY A 115 10.55 13.93 -16.70
CA GLY A 115 10.84 13.21 -15.46
C GLY A 115 11.28 11.76 -15.62
N GLY A 116 11.35 11.21 -16.82
CA GLY A 116 11.88 9.87 -17.09
C GLY A 116 11.00 8.69 -16.62
N ALA A 117 9.85 8.94 -16.01
CA ALA A 117 8.95 7.88 -15.56
C ALA A 117 8.10 7.35 -16.71
N ARG A 118 8.46 6.19 -17.22
CA ARG A 118 7.73 5.52 -18.30
C ARG A 118 6.40 4.95 -17.80
N LEU A 119 5.35 5.02 -18.62
CA LEU A 119 4.08 4.32 -18.39
C LEU A 119 4.32 2.83 -18.14
N PRO A 120 3.52 2.18 -17.28
CA PRO A 120 3.55 0.74 -17.14
C PRO A 120 3.29 0.06 -18.49
N THR A 121 4.03 -0.99 -18.79
CA THR A 121 3.94 -1.72 -20.05
C THR A 121 2.89 -2.84 -20.02
N SER A 122 2.49 -3.24 -18.82
CA SER A 122 1.52 -4.32 -18.61
C SER A 122 0.84 -4.18 -17.23
N PRO A 123 -0.28 -4.89 -16.99
CA PRO A 123 -0.86 -4.98 -15.66
C PRO A 123 0.12 -5.51 -14.60
N ALA A 124 0.97 -6.47 -14.97
CA ALA A 124 2.00 -7.01 -14.09
C ALA A 124 3.06 -5.97 -13.71
N ASP A 125 3.50 -5.16 -14.66
CA ASP A 125 4.45 -4.06 -14.42
C ASP A 125 3.83 -3.02 -13.48
N LEU A 126 2.56 -2.68 -13.66
CA LEU A 126 1.85 -1.78 -12.75
C LEU A 126 1.76 -2.35 -11.34
N MET A 127 1.36 -3.62 -11.21
CA MET A 127 1.28 -4.30 -9.91
C MET A 127 2.64 -4.32 -9.21
N LEU A 128 3.71 -4.64 -9.93
CA LEU A 128 5.07 -4.65 -9.37
C LEU A 128 5.47 -3.27 -8.84
N ARG A 129 5.17 -2.21 -9.58
CA ARG A 129 5.46 -0.83 -9.13
C ARG A 129 4.66 -0.46 -7.89
N MET A 130 3.40 -0.88 -7.81
CA MET A 130 2.56 -0.66 -6.63
C MET A 130 3.10 -1.41 -5.41
N VAL A 131 3.46 -2.68 -5.57
CA VAL A 131 4.05 -3.49 -4.49
C VAL A 131 5.39 -2.90 -4.03
N ASN A 132 6.27 -2.49 -4.95
CA ASN A 132 7.52 -1.83 -4.62
C ASN A 132 7.30 -0.54 -3.82
N HIS A 133 6.32 0.27 -4.21
CA HIS A 133 5.96 1.48 -3.46
C HIS A 133 5.50 1.16 -2.03
N MET A 134 4.72 0.09 -1.85
CA MET A 134 4.29 -0.37 -0.53
C MET A 134 5.46 -0.90 0.30
N VAL A 135 6.40 -1.63 -0.31
CA VAL A 135 7.61 -2.11 0.36
C VAL A 135 8.50 -0.95 0.78
N ASP A 136 8.67 0.06 -0.07
CA ASP A 136 9.43 1.26 0.27
C ASP A 136 8.83 2.00 1.49
N SER A 137 7.51 1.99 1.64
CA SER A 137 6.85 2.56 2.81
C SER A 137 7.20 1.84 4.12
N TYR A 138 7.58 0.56 4.08
CA TYR A 138 8.07 -0.17 5.25
C TYR A 138 9.40 0.38 5.76
N LEU A 139 10.27 0.82 4.87
CA LEU A 139 11.55 1.42 5.27
C LEU A 139 11.33 2.74 6.01
N ASP A 140 10.39 3.54 5.55
CA ASP A 140 10.02 4.79 6.21
C ASP A 140 9.39 4.53 7.58
N LEU A 141 8.49 3.55 7.67
CA LEU A 141 7.90 3.12 8.93
C LEU A 141 8.96 2.57 9.90
N ARG A 142 9.91 1.78 9.41
CA ARG A 142 11.02 1.25 10.22
C ARG A 142 11.87 2.37 10.80
N ARG A 143 12.22 3.38 10.02
CA ARG A 143 12.98 4.55 10.50
C ARG A 143 12.22 5.29 11.58
N LEU A 144 10.91 5.46 11.37
CA LEU A 144 10.00 6.06 12.32
C LEU A 144 9.97 5.31 13.65
N LEU A 145 9.74 3.99 13.62
CA LEU A 145 9.69 3.13 14.80
C LEU A 145 11.03 3.10 15.55
N THR A 146 12.16 3.06 14.83
CA THR A 146 13.49 3.11 15.43
C THR A 146 13.70 4.42 16.20
N ARG A 147 13.27 5.53 15.63
CA ARG A 147 13.34 6.85 16.29
C ARG A 147 12.48 6.90 17.54
N GLN A 148 11.24 6.40 17.46
CA GLN A 148 10.34 6.36 18.62
C GLN A 148 10.84 5.45 19.74
N LEU A 149 11.44 4.32 19.40
CA LEU A 149 12.09 3.44 20.40
C LEU A 149 13.26 4.15 21.10
N GLY A 150 14.03 4.95 20.38
CA GLY A 150 15.09 5.78 20.96
C GLY A 150 14.56 6.77 21.99
N TYR A 151 13.47 7.45 21.70
CA TYR A 151 12.83 8.37 22.67
C TYR A 151 12.29 7.64 23.90
N LEU A 152 11.65 6.48 23.72
CA LEU A 152 11.17 5.66 24.83
C LEU A 152 12.33 5.21 25.72
N GLN A 153 13.43 4.78 25.13
CA GLN A 153 14.63 4.37 25.86
C GLN A 153 15.22 5.54 26.66
N GLN A 154 15.33 6.72 26.09
CA GLN A 154 15.79 7.91 26.78
C GLN A 154 14.85 8.27 27.96
N ALA A 155 13.53 8.22 27.75
CA ALA A 155 12.55 8.53 28.79
C ALA A 155 12.61 7.53 29.97
N LEU A 156 12.91 6.25 29.70
CA LEU A 156 13.00 5.20 30.73
C LEU A 156 14.30 5.27 31.53
N PHE A 157 15.40 5.71 30.92
CA PHE A 157 16.72 5.70 31.51
C PHE A 157 17.25 7.10 31.90
N SER A 158 16.46 8.15 31.67
CA SER A 158 16.81 9.50 32.18
C SER A 158 16.66 9.54 33.69
N PRO A 159 17.71 9.90 34.45
CA PRO A 159 17.56 10.12 35.86
C PRO A 159 16.65 11.33 36.10
N HIS A 160 15.72 11.19 37.05
CA HIS A 160 14.88 12.28 37.54
C HIS A 160 15.69 13.31 38.30
#